data_4c6ca0e51d1a48c6f43f0741ccd310e5
#
_entry.id   4c6ca0e51d1a48c6f43f0741ccd310e5
#
_cell.length_a   1.000
_cell.length_b   1.000
_cell.length_c   1.000
_cell.angle_alpha   90.00
_cell.angle_beta   90.00
_cell.angle_gamma   90.00
#
_symmetry.space_group_name_H-M   'P 1'
#
loop_
_entity.id
_entity.type
_entity.pdbx_description
1 polymer ?
#
loop_
_entity_poly.entity_id
_entity_poly.type
_entity_poly.pdbx_seq_one_letter_code
_entity_poly.pdbx_strand_id
1 'polypeptide(L)' 'MNLTIDRLGHLGHGIAQGPTGPIYVPGVLPGEAVSGELAGDRLDGLRIVTP' A
#
# COMPACT_ATOMS: atom_id res chain seq x y z
N MET A 1 -9.00 -0.46 -5.95
CA MET A 1 -7.84 0.34 -6.37
C MET A 1 -6.58 -0.50 -6.23
N ASN A 2 -5.77 -0.52 -7.26
CA ASN A 2 -4.52 -1.29 -7.24
C ASN A 2 -3.34 -0.33 -7.10
N LEU A 3 -2.43 -0.66 -6.19
CA LEU A 3 -1.26 0.15 -5.91
C LEU A 3 -0.03 -0.73 -5.87
N THR A 4 1.10 -0.16 -6.23
CA THR A 4 2.40 -0.83 -6.10
C THR A 4 3.14 -0.23 -4.92
N ILE A 5 3.68 -1.06 -4.06
CA ILE A 5 4.43 -0.61 -2.90
C ILE A 5 5.77 -0.05 -3.36
N ASP A 6 5.99 1.22 -3.08
CA ASP A 6 7.17 1.94 -3.51
C ASP A 6 8.36 1.68 -2.61
N ARG A 7 8.14 1.72 -1.30
CA ARG A 7 9.20 1.54 -0.32
C ARG A 7 8.62 1.16 1.04
N LEU A 8 9.48 0.80 1.97
CA LEU A 8 9.08 0.61 3.36
C LEU A 8 9.20 1.91 4.12
N GLY A 9 8.25 2.18 4.98
CA GLY A 9 8.29 3.32 5.85
C GLY A 9 9.16 3.10 7.07
N HIS A 10 9.26 4.14 7.89
CA HIS A 10 10.11 4.14 9.07
C HIS A 10 9.75 3.03 10.08
N LEU A 11 8.48 2.69 10.17
CA LEU A 11 7.99 1.68 11.11
C LEU A 11 7.83 0.30 10.48
N GLY A 12 8.31 0.12 9.25
CA GLY A 12 8.27 -1.17 8.57
C GLY A 12 6.99 -1.42 7.77
N HIS A 13 6.13 -0.43 7.65
CA HIS A 13 4.95 -0.54 6.79
C HIS A 13 5.30 -0.16 5.35
N GLY A 14 4.59 -0.73 4.38
CA GLY A 14 4.78 -0.38 2.97
C GLY A 14 4.18 0.98 2.66
N ILE A 15 4.80 1.71 1.74
CA ILE A 15 4.31 3.00 1.30
C ILE A 15 4.05 2.94 -0.20
N ALA A 16 2.84 3.28 -0.60
CA ALA A 16 2.47 3.38 -2.01
C ALA A 16 2.04 4.80 -2.32
N GLN A 17 2.23 5.22 -3.56
CA GLN A 17 1.79 6.54 -4.00
C GLN A 17 0.35 6.46 -4.49
N GLY A 18 -0.53 7.16 -3.83
CA GLY A 18 -1.93 7.24 -4.21
C GLY A 18 -2.27 8.59 -4.84
N PRO A 19 -3.52 8.75 -5.28
CA PRO A 19 -3.95 10.00 -5.94
C PRO A 19 -3.91 11.22 -5.02
N THR A 20 -4.01 11.03 -3.73
CA THR A 20 -3.99 12.12 -2.76
C THR A 20 -2.72 12.18 -1.93
N GLY A 21 -1.74 11.31 -2.22
CA GLY A 21 -0.48 11.28 -1.49
C GLY A 21 -0.10 9.87 -1.07
N PRO A 22 0.88 9.74 -0.16
CA PRO A 22 1.33 8.41 0.25
C PRO A 22 0.26 7.65 1.02
N ILE A 23 0.20 6.34 0.75
CA ILE A 23 -0.74 5.43 1.41
C ILE A 23 0.09 4.40 2.17
N TYR A 24 -0.24 4.18 3.43
CA TYR A 24 0.49 3.28 4.30
C TYR A 24 -0.18 1.92 4.35
N VAL A 25 0.60 0.87 4.04
CA VAL A 25 0.07 -0.49 3.95
C VAL A 25 0.96 -1.40 4.81
N PRO A 26 0.48 -1.87 5.96
CA PRO A 26 1.29 -2.74 6.81
C PRO A 26 1.39 -4.15 6.25
N GLY A 27 2.51 -4.82 6.55
CA GLY A 27 2.68 -6.22 6.23
C GLY A 27 3.01 -6.54 4.79
N VAL A 28 3.49 -5.56 4.02
CA VAL A 28 3.85 -5.76 2.61
C VAL A 28 5.31 -5.39 2.38
N LEU A 29 5.83 -5.82 1.24
CA LEU A 29 7.22 -5.54 0.85
C LEU A 29 7.25 -4.63 -0.37
N PRO A 30 8.35 -3.87 -0.55
CA PRO A 30 8.51 -3.05 -1.75
C PRO A 30 8.42 -3.90 -3.01
N GLY A 31 7.75 -3.37 -4.02
CA GLY A 31 7.58 -4.07 -5.29
C GLY A 31 6.31 -4.91 -5.35
N GLU A 32 5.66 -5.16 -4.22
CA GLU A 32 4.41 -5.90 -4.23
C GLU A 32 3.26 -5.02 -4.72
N ALA A 33 2.34 -5.62 -5.46
CA ALA A 33 1.12 -4.94 -5.85
C ALA A 33 0.01 -5.34 -4.89
N VAL A 34 -0.77 -4.36 -4.47
CA VAL A 34 -1.87 -4.57 -3.53
C VAL A 34 -3.14 -3.95 -4.08
N SER A 35 -4.27 -4.40 -3.58
CA SER A 35 -5.55 -3.86 -3.98
C SER A 35 -6.42 -3.66 -2.73
N GLY A 36 -7.33 -2.71 -2.80
CA GLY A 36 -8.22 -2.42 -1.69
C GLY A 36 -9.01 -1.15 -1.96
N GLU A 37 -9.78 -0.75 -0.96
CA GLU A 37 -10.55 0.49 -0.98
C GLU A 37 -9.80 1.58 -0.24
N LEU A 38 -9.62 2.71 -0.89
CA LEU A 38 -8.91 3.83 -0.28
C LEU A 38 -9.78 4.48 0.80
N ALA A 39 -9.23 4.58 2.00
CA ALA A 39 -9.90 5.24 3.13
C ALA A 39 -8.89 6.19 3.76
N GLY A 40 -8.87 7.44 3.31
CA GLY A 40 -7.87 8.41 3.75
C GLY A 40 -6.49 8.05 3.23
N ASP A 41 -5.58 7.69 4.14
CA ASP A 41 -4.21 7.33 3.80
C ASP A 41 -3.94 5.82 3.95
N ARG A 42 -5.00 5.01 3.97
CA ARG A 42 -4.87 3.55 4.13
C ARG A 42 -5.83 2.84 3.19
N LEU A 43 -5.62 1.54 3.03
CA LEU A 43 -6.51 0.69 2.25
C LEU A 43 -7.30 -0.24 3.15
N ASP A 44 -8.61 -0.28 2.95
CA ASP A 44 -9.49 -1.25 3.60
C ASP A 44 -9.68 -2.46 2.67
N GLY A 45 -9.87 -3.63 3.25
CA GLY A 45 -10.07 -4.84 2.46
C GLY A 45 -8.84 -5.22 1.65
N LEU A 46 -7.67 -5.01 2.23
CA LEU A 46 -6.40 -5.18 1.55
C LEU A 46 -6.20 -6.60 1.03
N ARG A 47 -5.75 -6.69 -0.21
CA ARG A 47 -5.34 -7.95 -0.83
C ARG A 47 -3.99 -7.77 -1.49
N ILE A 48 -3.13 -8.78 -1.36
CA ILE A 48 -1.87 -8.82 -2.08
C ILE A 48 -2.14 -9.45 -3.44
N VAL A 49 -1.91 -8.67 -4.50
CA VAL A 49 -2.17 -9.11 -5.87
C VAL A 49 -0.97 -9.83 -6.44
N THR A 50 0.22 -9.34 -6.12
CA THR A 50 1.47 -9.94 -6.59
C THR A 50 2.20 -10.55 -5.41
N PRO A 51 2.52 -11.84 -5.46
CA PRO A 51 3.28 -12.48 -4.39
C PRO A 51 4.69 -11.94 -4.27
#